data_691b9784c0a8d5cfae5d88d4a1d85bb8
#
_entry.id   691b9784c0a8d5cfae5d88d4a1d85bb8
#
_cell.length_a   1.000
_cell.length_b   1.000
_cell.length_c   1.000
_cell.angle_alpha   90.00
_cell.angle_beta   90.00
_cell.angle_gamma   90.00
#
_symmetry.space_group_name_H-M   'P 1'
#
loop_
_entity.id
_entity.type
_entity.pdbx_description
1 polymer ?
#
loop_
_entity_poly.entity_id
_entity_poly.type
_entity_poly.pdbx_seq_one_letter_code
_entity_poly.pdbx_strand_id
1 'polypeptide(L)'
;MQRRDFFKFSSFLGAASLLPSVTLASDEPANPVVRNFDVNFKHQLLEKGKSSRIWLPLPLSTTYQQLTQDYVINTTAKNVYISDTLIPTMYGEFEENEQRPILNIQFKIQTTERNTDFSKVNFDPNEKVDPAILEFLKPTSHIPTDGVVRAKALEIIGNTKGDLERAKAIYTWVANTMQRDNSVLGCGTGDVKAILESGKLVGKCTDINSVFVGLCRSVGIPAREIFGIRVGQSRFSDQMGSAKDGVAKISGGQHCRAEFYLKGYGWIPVDPADVTKVRLGEKLTNDDAKIVAVRDYCFGNWEMCWIGFNYGRDFILKPTPEQTPLNNFGYPYAEVDGNTQNYYSPKEFSYDYVSTELK
;
A
#
# COMPACT_ATOMS: atom_id res chain seq x y z
N MET A 1 -32.59 -4.19 28.98
CA MET A 1 -31.76 -5.40 29.09
C MET A 1 -31.01 -5.51 27.80
N GLN A 2 -29.77 -5.00 27.75
CA GLN A 2 -28.97 -4.99 26.54
C GLN A 2 -28.30 -6.36 26.37
N ARG A 3 -28.63 -7.03 25.28
CA ARG A 3 -27.91 -8.25 24.86
C ARG A 3 -26.63 -7.85 24.17
N ARG A 4 -25.50 -8.16 24.81
CA ARG A 4 -24.18 -8.19 24.17
C ARG A 4 -24.06 -9.54 23.48
N ASP A 5 -24.29 -9.57 22.17
CA ASP A 5 -24.03 -10.75 21.37
C ASP A 5 -22.55 -10.76 20.99
N PHE A 6 -21.81 -11.63 21.68
CA PHE A 6 -20.45 -12.01 21.28
C PHE A 6 -20.56 -13.04 20.15
N PHE A 7 -20.37 -12.61 18.92
CA PHE A 7 -20.18 -13.56 17.83
C PHE A 7 -18.77 -14.15 17.90
N LYS A 8 -18.66 -15.39 18.35
CA LYS A 8 -17.50 -16.23 18.11
C LYS A 8 -17.66 -16.82 16.71
N PHE A 9 -16.89 -16.34 15.76
CA PHE A 9 -16.73 -17.03 14.47
C PHE A 9 -15.91 -18.29 14.70
N SER A 10 -16.56 -19.44 14.54
CA SER A 10 -15.89 -20.73 14.46
C SER A 10 -15.14 -20.79 13.15
N SER A 11 -13.84 -21.05 13.22
CA SER A 11 -12.95 -21.28 12.09
C SER A 11 -13.49 -22.43 11.24
N PHE A 12 -14.07 -22.13 10.08
CA PHE A 12 -14.21 -23.14 9.04
C PHE A 12 -12.81 -23.30 8.42
N LEU A 13 -12.17 -24.40 8.76
CA LEU A 13 -11.05 -24.95 8.00
C LEU A 13 -11.61 -25.37 6.63
N GLY A 14 -11.75 -24.41 5.74
CA GLY A 14 -11.95 -24.68 4.32
C GLY A 14 -10.63 -25.19 3.74
N ALA A 15 -10.71 -26.31 3.04
CA ALA A 15 -9.58 -26.92 2.35
C ALA A 15 -8.82 -25.86 1.54
N ALA A 16 -7.62 -25.51 2.01
CA ALA A 16 -6.68 -24.72 1.26
C ALA A 16 -6.38 -25.49 -0.04
N SER A 17 -6.85 -24.99 -1.15
CA SER A 17 -6.33 -25.39 -2.45
C SER A 17 -4.84 -25.04 -2.41
N LEU A 18 -4.02 -26.07 -2.40
CA LEU A 18 -2.57 -25.99 -2.52
C LEU A 18 -2.23 -25.35 -3.88
N LEU A 19 -2.23 -24.03 -3.91
CA LEU A 19 -1.42 -23.35 -4.91
C LEU A 19 0.02 -23.70 -4.56
N PRO A 20 0.83 -24.15 -5.53
CA PRO A 20 2.23 -24.36 -5.24
C PRO A 20 2.81 -23.03 -4.77
N SER A 21 3.07 -22.92 -3.48
CA SER A 21 3.90 -21.87 -2.94
C SER A 21 5.27 -22.07 -3.56
N VAL A 22 5.58 -21.28 -4.57
CA VAL A 22 6.96 -21.08 -4.97
C VAL A 22 7.60 -20.37 -3.79
N THR A 23 8.15 -21.15 -2.89
CA THR A 23 9.08 -20.71 -1.86
C THR A 23 10.33 -20.25 -2.58
N LEU A 24 10.30 -19.01 -3.10
CA LEU A 24 11.53 -18.31 -3.39
C LEU A 24 12.15 -18.05 -2.03
N ALA A 25 13.30 -18.69 -1.80
CA ALA A 25 14.08 -18.50 -0.60
C ALA A 25 14.43 -17.01 -0.49
N SER A 26 13.64 -16.25 0.27
CA SER A 26 14.10 -14.99 0.81
C SER A 26 15.06 -15.35 1.91
N ASP A 27 16.36 -15.25 1.65
CA ASP A 27 17.33 -15.33 2.73
C ASP A 27 17.10 -14.13 3.65
N GLU A 28 16.40 -14.39 4.75
CA GLU A 28 16.23 -13.42 5.81
C GLU A 28 17.61 -13.08 6.40
N PRO A 29 17.86 -11.84 6.81
CA PRO A 29 19.05 -11.49 7.56
C PRO A 29 19.10 -12.37 8.82
N ALA A 30 20.29 -12.69 9.31
CA ALA A 30 20.51 -13.61 10.43
C ALA A 30 19.68 -13.25 11.71
N ASN A 31 19.23 -12.00 11.82
CA ASN A 31 18.26 -11.50 12.80
C ASN A 31 17.38 -10.41 12.17
N PRO A 32 16.27 -10.77 11.53
CA PRO A 32 15.38 -9.79 10.97
C PRO A 32 14.77 -8.91 12.07
N VAL A 33 14.65 -7.61 11.81
CA VAL A 33 13.97 -6.70 12.74
C VAL A 33 12.47 -7.01 12.69
N VAL A 34 11.96 -7.56 13.78
CA VAL A 34 10.53 -7.89 13.94
C VAL A 34 9.89 -6.86 14.84
N ARG A 35 8.73 -6.36 14.43
CA ARG A 35 7.93 -5.39 15.19
C ARG A 35 6.50 -5.88 15.32
N ASN A 36 5.87 -5.59 16.45
CA ASN A 36 4.50 -5.97 16.72
C ASN A 36 3.66 -4.73 17.01
N PHE A 37 2.48 -4.65 16.41
CA PHE A 37 1.59 -3.52 16.55
C PHE A 37 0.18 -3.97 16.93
N ASP A 38 -0.44 -3.23 17.86
CA ASP A 38 -1.88 -3.25 18.12
C ASP A 38 -2.50 -2.06 17.40
N VAL A 39 -3.35 -2.33 16.41
CA VAL A 39 -3.91 -1.33 15.50
C VAL A 39 -5.42 -1.24 15.68
N ASN A 40 -5.90 0.00 15.87
CA ASN A 40 -7.32 0.31 16.02
C ASN A 40 -7.78 1.22 14.89
N PHE A 41 -8.76 0.77 14.11
CA PHE A 41 -9.47 1.55 13.10
C PHE A 41 -10.90 1.81 13.59
N LYS A 42 -11.24 3.04 13.87
CA LYS A 42 -12.57 3.47 14.32
C LYS A 42 -13.25 4.27 13.23
N HIS A 43 -14.47 3.88 12.89
CA HIS A 43 -15.30 4.58 11.91
C HIS A 43 -16.66 4.84 12.53
N GLN A 44 -17.14 6.07 12.35
CA GLN A 44 -18.51 6.44 12.65
C GLN A 44 -18.98 7.37 11.53
N LEU A 45 -19.90 6.88 10.69
CA LEU A 45 -20.48 7.74 9.67
C LEU A 45 -21.29 8.86 10.34
N LEU A 46 -21.13 10.08 9.84
CA LEU A 46 -21.72 11.27 10.47
C LEU A 46 -23.22 11.37 10.21
N GLU A 47 -23.65 10.97 9.01
CA GLU A 47 -25.05 10.96 8.63
C GLU A 47 -25.77 9.81 9.28
N LYS A 48 -26.93 10.10 9.88
CA LYS A 48 -27.74 9.19 10.66
C LYS A 48 -29.06 8.95 9.97
N GLY A 49 -29.66 7.77 10.21
CA GLY A 49 -30.98 7.46 9.70
C GLY A 49 -31.04 7.35 8.18
N LYS A 50 -29.93 6.94 7.55
CA LYS A 50 -29.80 6.74 6.11
C LYS A 50 -29.17 5.40 5.81
N SER A 51 -29.58 4.80 4.68
CA SER A 51 -28.90 3.60 4.17
C SER A 51 -27.44 3.90 3.91
N SER A 52 -26.56 3.12 4.51
CA SER A 52 -25.12 3.36 4.37
C SER A 52 -24.32 2.07 4.33
N ARG A 53 -23.22 2.12 3.60
CA ARG A 53 -22.28 1.01 3.38
C ARG A 53 -20.86 1.49 3.54
N ILE A 54 -20.01 0.64 4.11
CA ILE A 54 -18.60 0.93 4.31
C ILE A 54 -17.73 -0.26 3.92
N TRP A 55 -16.60 0.02 3.27
CA TRP A 55 -15.56 -0.95 2.91
C TRP A 55 -14.23 -0.47 3.50
N LEU A 56 -13.57 -1.35 4.24
CA LEU A 56 -12.29 -1.07 4.86
C LEU A 56 -11.22 -1.98 4.25
N PRO A 57 -10.09 -1.42 3.78
CA PRO A 57 -8.96 -2.25 3.39
C PRO A 57 -8.35 -2.91 4.63
N LEU A 58 -8.07 -4.21 4.52
CA LEU A 58 -7.45 -5.01 5.57
C LEU A 58 -6.02 -5.38 5.23
N PRO A 59 -5.17 -5.67 6.23
CA PRO A 59 -3.80 -6.10 5.99
C PRO A 59 -3.71 -7.36 5.13
N LEU A 60 -2.79 -7.34 4.16
CA LEU A 60 -2.38 -8.54 3.45
C LEU A 60 -1.70 -9.52 4.42
N SER A 61 -1.83 -10.81 4.15
CA SER A 61 -0.96 -11.84 4.75
C SER A 61 0.20 -12.11 3.80
N THR A 62 1.43 -11.88 4.25
CA THR A 62 2.66 -12.06 3.47
C THR A 62 3.76 -12.63 4.34
N THR A 63 4.93 -12.92 3.77
CA THR A 63 6.09 -13.38 4.53
C THR A 63 6.67 -12.31 5.46
N TYR A 64 6.35 -11.04 5.24
CA TYR A 64 6.87 -9.91 6.00
C TYR A 64 5.82 -9.17 6.84
N GLN A 65 4.56 -9.60 6.81
CA GLN A 65 3.51 -9.12 7.71
C GLN A 65 2.43 -10.19 7.91
N GLN A 66 2.04 -10.43 9.15
CA GLN A 66 1.06 -11.44 9.52
C GLN A 66 0.24 -10.99 10.71
N LEU A 67 -1.07 -11.25 10.67
CA LEU A 67 -1.92 -11.09 11.85
C LEU A 67 -1.49 -12.10 12.92
N THR A 68 -1.39 -11.64 14.17
CA THR A 68 -1.05 -12.48 15.32
C THR A 68 -2.26 -12.85 16.16
N GLN A 69 -3.42 -12.29 15.84
CA GLN A 69 -4.72 -12.65 16.39
C GLN A 69 -5.84 -12.32 15.42
N ASP A 70 -7.01 -12.92 15.62
CA ASP A 70 -8.22 -12.60 14.86
C ASP A 70 -8.65 -11.15 15.09
N TYR A 71 -9.41 -10.61 14.12
CA TYR A 71 -9.99 -9.29 14.22
C TYR A 71 -11.01 -9.20 15.36
N VAL A 72 -10.91 -8.15 16.16
CA VAL A 72 -11.96 -7.78 17.14
C VAL A 72 -12.81 -6.69 16.50
N ILE A 73 -14.09 -7.00 16.29
CA ILE A 73 -15.04 -6.12 15.60
C ILE A 73 -16.04 -5.58 16.59
N ASN A 74 -16.28 -4.26 16.59
CA ASN A 74 -17.36 -3.60 17.31
C ASN A 74 -18.15 -2.76 16.31
N THR A 75 -19.41 -3.15 16.07
CA THR A 75 -20.21 -2.54 14.99
C THR A 75 -21.69 -2.52 15.35
N THR A 76 -22.41 -1.57 14.75
CA THR A 76 -23.88 -1.51 14.69
C THR A 76 -24.41 -1.91 13.31
N ALA A 77 -23.52 -2.34 12.41
CA ALA A 77 -23.93 -2.81 11.09
C ALA A 77 -24.86 -4.02 11.18
N LYS A 78 -25.90 -4.04 10.33
CA LYS A 78 -26.81 -5.16 10.16
C LYS A 78 -26.10 -6.37 9.55
N ASN A 79 -25.30 -6.11 8.54
CA ASN A 79 -24.49 -7.11 7.85
C ASN A 79 -23.02 -6.69 7.92
N VAL A 80 -22.16 -7.60 8.36
CA VAL A 80 -20.73 -7.42 8.35
C VAL A 80 -20.04 -8.72 7.91
N TYR A 81 -19.09 -8.63 7.02
CA TYR A 81 -18.25 -9.77 6.64
C TYR A 81 -16.89 -9.33 6.12
N ILE A 82 -15.95 -10.25 6.13
CA ILE A 82 -14.63 -10.08 5.54
C ILE A 82 -14.61 -10.83 4.21
N SER A 83 -14.24 -10.14 3.15
CA SER A 83 -14.00 -10.73 1.83
C SER A 83 -12.61 -11.39 1.83
N ASP A 84 -12.59 -12.68 1.51
CA ASP A 84 -11.37 -13.48 1.38
C ASP A 84 -10.88 -13.47 -0.09
N THR A 85 -10.59 -12.28 -0.58
CA THR A 85 -10.10 -12.06 -1.96
C THR A 85 -8.64 -11.58 -1.95
N LEU A 86 -8.06 -11.41 -3.14
CA LEU A 86 -6.74 -10.79 -3.32
C LEU A 86 -6.69 -9.33 -2.79
N ILE A 87 -7.85 -8.76 -2.47
CA ILE A 87 -8.02 -7.43 -1.87
C ILE A 87 -8.80 -7.62 -0.57
N PRO A 88 -8.15 -7.99 0.55
CA PRO A 88 -8.81 -8.22 1.81
C PRO A 88 -9.61 -6.99 2.23
N THR A 89 -10.91 -7.18 2.43
CA THR A 89 -11.84 -6.07 2.65
C THR A 89 -12.85 -6.45 3.73
N MET A 90 -13.02 -5.58 4.73
CA MET A 90 -14.18 -5.67 5.62
C MET A 90 -15.29 -4.81 5.05
N TYR A 91 -16.48 -5.39 4.95
CA TYR A 91 -17.69 -4.72 4.53
C TYR A 91 -18.65 -4.57 5.72
N GLY A 92 -19.32 -3.43 5.79
CA GLY A 92 -20.42 -3.19 6.74
C GLY A 92 -21.58 -2.46 6.05
N GLU A 93 -22.81 -2.90 6.36
CA GLU A 93 -24.05 -2.30 5.87
C GLU A 93 -24.94 -1.92 7.06
N PHE A 94 -25.48 -0.70 7.03
CA PHE A 94 -26.32 -0.15 8.10
C PHE A 94 -27.73 0.10 7.59
N GLU A 95 -28.70 -0.14 8.48
CA GLU A 95 -30.11 0.16 8.18
C GLU A 95 -30.39 1.66 8.17
N GLU A 96 -31.43 2.07 7.45
CA GLU A 96 -31.86 3.47 7.35
C GLU A 96 -32.15 4.13 8.70
N ASN A 97 -32.57 3.34 9.69
CA ASN A 97 -32.90 3.85 11.02
C ASN A 97 -31.72 3.86 12.00
N GLU A 98 -30.52 3.43 11.58
CA GLU A 98 -29.35 3.40 12.46
C GLU A 98 -28.90 4.82 12.83
N GLN A 99 -28.87 5.11 14.12
CA GLN A 99 -28.53 6.43 14.66
C GLN A 99 -27.04 6.59 14.99
N ARG A 100 -26.30 5.49 14.99
CA ARG A 100 -24.86 5.46 15.25
C ARG A 100 -24.17 4.41 14.37
N PRO A 101 -24.05 4.65 13.07
CA PRO A 101 -23.41 3.71 12.15
C PRO A 101 -21.90 3.59 12.46
N ILE A 102 -21.55 2.59 13.26
CA ILE A 102 -20.19 2.33 13.75
C ILE A 102 -19.66 1.05 13.13
N LEU A 103 -18.44 1.10 12.61
CA LEU A 103 -17.65 -0.08 12.28
C LEU A 103 -16.22 0.12 12.78
N ASN A 104 -15.91 -0.46 13.92
CA ASN A 104 -14.58 -0.41 14.51
C ASN A 104 -13.94 -1.78 14.45
N ILE A 105 -12.63 -1.79 14.16
CA ILE A 105 -11.85 -3.01 14.09
C ILE A 105 -10.53 -2.81 14.82
N GLN A 106 -10.14 -3.81 15.60
CA GLN A 106 -8.83 -3.91 16.23
C GLN A 106 -8.15 -5.19 15.77
N PHE A 107 -6.87 -5.14 15.52
CA PHE A 107 -6.06 -6.29 15.18
C PHE A 107 -4.62 -6.13 15.66
N LYS A 108 -3.96 -7.26 15.90
CA LYS A 108 -2.51 -7.28 16.14
C LYS A 108 -1.80 -7.85 14.94
N ILE A 109 -0.72 -7.19 14.57
CA ILE A 109 0.06 -7.56 13.40
C ILE A 109 1.55 -7.55 13.73
N GLN A 110 2.23 -8.59 13.28
CA GLN A 110 3.68 -8.67 13.29
C GLN A 110 4.19 -8.26 11.91
N THR A 111 5.25 -7.48 11.90
CA THR A 111 5.96 -7.08 10.67
C THR A 111 7.43 -7.44 10.78
N THR A 112 8.03 -7.81 9.66
CA THR A 112 9.45 -8.18 9.55
C THR A 112 10.10 -7.30 8.49
N GLU A 113 11.24 -6.68 8.80
CA GLU A 113 11.96 -5.82 7.87
C GLU A 113 12.32 -6.59 6.60
N ARG A 114 12.08 -5.97 5.45
CA ARG A 114 12.48 -6.53 4.16
C ARG A 114 13.84 -6.02 3.76
N ASN A 115 14.76 -6.92 3.54
CA ASN A 115 16.11 -6.65 3.07
C ASN A 115 16.42 -7.52 1.87
N THR A 116 16.88 -6.93 0.78
CA THR A 116 17.27 -7.64 -0.43
C THR A 116 18.77 -7.82 -0.47
N ASP A 117 19.21 -9.06 -0.49
CA ASP A 117 20.61 -9.40 -0.77
C ASP A 117 20.82 -9.59 -2.27
N PHE A 118 21.25 -8.54 -2.95
CA PHE A 118 21.47 -8.57 -4.40
C PHE A 118 22.58 -9.54 -4.84
N SER A 119 23.45 -9.99 -3.93
CA SER A 119 24.49 -10.98 -4.26
C SER A 119 23.90 -12.37 -4.52
N LYS A 120 22.66 -12.61 -4.08
CA LYS A 120 21.93 -13.87 -4.24
C LYS A 120 21.03 -13.92 -5.46
N VAL A 121 21.04 -12.89 -6.30
CA VAL A 121 20.30 -12.90 -7.57
C VAL A 121 20.93 -13.94 -8.48
N ASN A 122 20.19 -15.01 -8.75
CA ASN A 122 20.60 -16.08 -9.64
C ASN A 122 19.78 -16.05 -10.93
N PHE A 123 20.27 -15.32 -11.92
CA PHE A 123 19.58 -15.18 -13.19
C PHE A 123 19.65 -16.49 -14.00
N ASP A 124 18.49 -17.16 -14.15
CA ASP A 124 18.30 -18.23 -15.10
C ASP A 124 17.50 -17.71 -16.32
N PRO A 125 18.10 -17.66 -17.52
CA PRO A 125 17.39 -17.23 -18.72
C PRO A 125 16.20 -18.13 -19.10
N ASN A 126 16.19 -19.39 -18.63
CA ASN A 126 15.13 -20.36 -18.89
C ASN A 126 14.04 -20.38 -17.82
N GLU A 127 14.18 -19.61 -16.73
CA GLU A 127 13.15 -19.50 -15.71
C GLU A 127 11.82 -19.06 -16.33
N LYS A 128 10.77 -19.84 -16.09
CA LYS A 128 9.41 -19.48 -16.49
C LYS A 128 8.80 -18.59 -15.42
N VAL A 129 8.56 -17.34 -15.74
CA VAL A 129 7.86 -16.42 -14.87
C VAL A 129 6.38 -16.83 -14.79
N ASP A 130 5.84 -16.87 -13.56
CA ASP A 130 4.42 -17.18 -13.34
C ASP A 130 3.53 -16.18 -14.11
N PRO A 131 2.52 -16.65 -14.86
CA PRO A 131 1.56 -15.78 -15.55
C PRO A 131 0.92 -14.72 -14.66
N ALA A 132 0.70 -15.02 -13.38
CA ALA A 132 0.18 -14.05 -12.40
C ALA A 132 1.13 -12.85 -12.18
N ILE A 133 2.44 -13.05 -12.33
CA ILE A 133 3.43 -11.95 -12.26
C ILE A 133 3.38 -11.11 -13.53
N LEU A 134 3.13 -11.74 -14.68
CA LEU A 134 3.05 -11.05 -15.97
C LEU A 134 1.84 -10.12 -16.07
N GLU A 135 0.80 -10.32 -15.23
CA GLU A 135 -0.31 -9.36 -15.10
C GLU A 135 0.20 -7.96 -14.69
N PHE A 136 1.29 -7.88 -13.94
CA PHE A 136 1.91 -6.63 -13.51
C PHE A 136 2.79 -5.96 -14.59
N LEU A 137 2.75 -6.45 -15.83
CA LEU A 137 3.22 -5.74 -17.03
C LEU A 137 2.09 -4.97 -17.72
N LYS A 138 0.82 -5.33 -17.44
CA LYS A 138 -0.33 -4.74 -18.13
C LYS A 138 -0.55 -3.28 -17.70
N PRO A 139 -1.02 -2.43 -18.62
CA PRO A 139 -1.42 -1.09 -18.26
C PRO A 139 -2.68 -1.11 -17.38
N THR A 140 -2.88 -0.01 -16.64
CA THR A 140 -4.14 0.30 -15.95
C THR A 140 -4.60 1.70 -16.40
N SER A 141 -5.80 2.13 -16.01
CA SER A 141 -6.36 3.42 -16.45
C SER A 141 -5.42 4.60 -16.19
N HIS A 142 -4.69 4.57 -15.06
CA HIS A 142 -3.77 5.64 -14.66
C HIS A 142 -2.29 5.33 -14.94
N ILE A 143 -1.97 4.11 -15.34
CA ILE A 143 -0.59 3.67 -15.58
C ILE A 143 -0.48 3.05 -16.98
N PRO A 144 -0.49 3.87 -18.04
CA PRO A 144 -0.21 3.39 -19.39
C PRO A 144 1.27 2.97 -19.51
N THR A 145 1.56 2.09 -20.48
CA THR A 145 2.90 1.52 -20.68
C THR A 145 3.49 1.88 -22.05
N ASP A 146 2.82 2.71 -22.81
CA ASP A 146 3.21 3.19 -24.14
C ASP A 146 3.37 4.71 -24.20
N GLY A 147 3.47 5.28 -25.38
CA GLY A 147 3.53 6.72 -25.62
C GLY A 147 4.66 7.40 -24.83
N VAL A 148 4.29 8.49 -24.13
CA VAL A 148 5.22 9.30 -23.36
C VAL A 148 5.91 8.50 -22.23
N VAL A 149 5.20 7.52 -21.65
CA VAL A 149 5.74 6.70 -20.55
C VAL A 149 6.88 5.84 -21.06
N ARG A 150 6.67 5.13 -22.19
CA ARG A 150 7.72 4.32 -22.82
C ARG A 150 8.88 5.18 -23.32
N ALA A 151 8.58 6.30 -23.95
CA ALA A 151 9.63 7.22 -24.43
C ALA A 151 10.52 7.69 -23.29
N LYS A 152 9.93 8.10 -22.17
CA LYS A 152 10.68 8.53 -20.98
C LYS A 152 11.47 7.39 -20.35
N ALA A 153 10.91 6.19 -20.27
CA ALA A 153 11.63 5.04 -19.74
C ALA A 153 12.87 4.69 -20.59
N LEU A 154 12.73 4.70 -21.92
CA LEU A 154 13.85 4.45 -22.83
C LEU A 154 14.93 5.54 -22.74
N GLU A 155 14.53 6.81 -22.57
CA GLU A 155 15.46 7.92 -22.32
C GLU A 155 16.28 7.67 -21.05
N ILE A 156 15.63 7.27 -19.95
CA ILE A 156 16.27 7.05 -18.65
C ILE A 156 17.24 5.87 -18.69
N ILE A 157 16.80 4.73 -19.22
CA ILE A 157 17.64 3.53 -19.23
C ILE A 157 18.76 3.57 -20.27
N GLY A 158 18.59 4.32 -21.37
CA GLY A 158 19.59 4.42 -22.43
C GLY A 158 20.07 3.05 -22.91
N ASN A 159 21.37 2.81 -22.80
CA ASN A 159 22.02 1.55 -23.17
C ASN A 159 22.16 0.55 -21.99
N THR A 160 21.58 0.85 -20.84
CA THR A 160 21.66 0.00 -19.63
C THR A 160 21.10 -1.40 -19.92
N LYS A 161 21.86 -2.42 -19.53
CA LYS A 161 21.49 -3.84 -19.69
C LYS A 161 21.13 -4.42 -18.32
N GLY A 162 20.28 -5.46 -18.36
CA GLY A 162 19.82 -6.12 -17.12
C GLY A 162 18.65 -5.39 -16.46
N ASP A 163 17.70 -6.17 -15.93
CA ASP A 163 16.48 -5.60 -15.38
C ASP A 163 16.72 -4.93 -14.02
N LEU A 164 17.68 -5.42 -13.24
CA LEU A 164 18.09 -4.79 -11.98
C LEU A 164 18.64 -3.37 -12.22
N GLU A 165 19.58 -3.25 -13.15
CA GLU A 165 20.23 -1.99 -13.46
C GLU A 165 19.27 -0.99 -14.10
N ARG A 166 18.36 -1.47 -14.96
CA ARG A 166 17.28 -0.65 -15.54
C ARG A 166 16.31 -0.15 -14.46
N ALA A 167 15.87 -1.04 -13.58
CA ALA A 167 15.00 -0.67 -12.45
C ALA A 167 15.70 0.33 -11.52
N LYS A 168 17.01 0.15 -11.26
CA LYS A 168 17.81 1.08 -10.45
C LYS A 168 17.96 2.45 -11.11
N ALA A 169 18.17 2.49 -12.43
CA ALA A 169 18.22 3.75 -13.18
C ALA A 169 16.89 4.49 -13.10
N ILE A 170 15.76 3.80 -13.33
CA ILE A 170 14.40 4.36 -13.21
C ILE A 170 14.15 4.85 -11.79
N TYR A 171 14.43 4.03 -10.77
CA TYR A 171 14.28 4.40 -9.36
C TYR A 171 15.05 5.66 -9.02
N THR A 172 16.34 5.72 -9.40
CA THR A 172 17.20 6.85 -9.12
C THR A 172 16.69 8.12 -9.80
N TRP A 173 16.26 8.01 -11.06
CA TRP A 173 15.67 9.12 -11.77
C TRP A 173 14.40 9.63 -11.06
N VAL A 174 13.47 8.75 -10.69
CA VAL A 174 12.23 9.11 -9.99
C VAL A 174 12.54 9.78 -8.64
N ALA A 175 13.40 9.16 -7.81
CA ALA A 175 13.75 9.67 -6.49
C ALA A 175 14.45 11.04 -6.53
N ASN A 176 15.26 11.29 -7.56
CA ASN A 176 16.01 12.54 -7.68
C ASN A 176 15.25 13.66 -8.38
N THR A 177 14.35 13.32 -9.32
CA THR A 177 13.72 14.30 -10.21
C THR A 177 12.32 14.69 -9.73
N MET A 178 11.54 13.73 -9.25
CA MET A 178 10.19 14.05 -8.79
C MET A 178 10.22 14.85 -7.48
N GLN A 179 9.26 15.76 -7.37
CA GLN A 179 9.08 16.62 -6.21
C GLN A 179 7.78 16.23 -5.48
N ARG A 180 7.79 16.37 -4.17
CA ARG A 180 6.59 16.20 -3.38
C ARG A 180 5.79 17.50 -3.33
N ASP A 181 4.47 17.41 -3.57
CA ASP A 181 3.52 18.50 -3.38
C ASP A 181 2.49 18.12 -2.30
N ASN A 182 2.55 18.79 -1.15
CA ASN A 182 1.65 18.53 -0.04
C ASN A 182 0.21 19.04 -0.27
N SER A 183 -0.04 19.86 -1.28
CA SER A 183 -1.38 20.32 -1.64
C SER A 183 -2.21 19.25 -2.39
N VAL A 184 -1.56 18.23 -2.95
CA VAL A 184 -2.24 17.09 -3.60
C VAL A 184 -3.15 16.39 -2.61
N LEU A 185 -4.38 16.09 -3.02
CA LEU A 185 -5.38 15.45 -2.18
C LEU A 185 -5.01 13.97 -1.92
N GLY A 186 -5.12 13.55 -0.66
CA GLY A 186 -4.80 12.19 -0.24
C GLY A 186 -3.36 11.80 -0.57
N CYS A 187 -3.17 10.66 -1.20
CA CYS A 187 -1.88 10.14 -1.69
C CYS A 187 -1.61 10.48 -3.17
N GLY A 188 -2.53 11.17 -3.84
CA GLY A 188 -2.51 11.41 -5.28
C GLY A 188 -3.25 10.31 -6.07
N THR A 189 -3.43 10.53 -7.36
CA THR A 189 -4.14 9.61 -8.26
C THR A 189 -3.21 8.63 -8.97
N GLY A 190 -1.96 9.01 -9.17
CA GLY A 190 -0.98 8.22 -9.90
C GLY A 190 -1.24 8.20 -11.41
N ASP A 191 -1.75 9.30 -11.99
CA ASP A 191 -1.89 9.45 -13.43
C ASP A 191 -0.53 9.74 -14.07
N VAL A 192 0.16 8.65 -14.44
CA VAL A 192 1.54 8.69 -14.94
C VAL A 192 1.65 9.51 -16.22
N LYS A 193 0.67 9.37 -17.13
CA LYS A 193 0.68 10.12 -18.39
C LYS A 193 0.56 11.62 -18.13
N ALA A 194 -0.44 12.02 -17.36
CA ALA A 194 -0.66 13.43 -17.04
C ALA A 194 0.55 14.06 -16.32
N ILE A 195 1.18 13.33 -15.38
CA ILE A 195 2.38 13.80 -14.67
C ILE A 195 3.54 14.04 -15.65
N LEU A 196 3.83 13.10 -16.54
CA LEU A 196 4.95 13.22 -17.47
C LEU A 196 4.68 14.30 -18.55
N GLU A 197 3.46 14.40 -19.06
CA GLU A 197 3.08 15.40 -20.07
C GLU A 197 3.03 16.83 -19.51
N SER A 198 2.73 16.99 -18.23
CA SER A 198 2.68 18.31 -17.59
C SER A 198 4.05 18.99 -17.50
N GLY A 199 5.14 18.24 -17.61
CA GLY A 199 6.51 18.71 -17.33
C GLY A 199 6.74 19.12 -15.87
N LYS A 200 5.69 19.09 -15.04
CA LYS A 200 5.78 19.32 -13.59
C LYS A 200 5.80 17.98 -12.88
N LEU A 201 6.98 17.46 -12.62
CA LEU A 201 7.15 16.15 -11.99
C LEU A 201 6.89 16.23 -10.48
N VAL A 202 5.65 16.54 -10.10
CA VAL A 202 5.24 16.74 -8.71
C VAL A 202 4.06 15.85 -8.34
N GLY A 203 3.97 15.48 -7.04
CA GLY A 203 2.85 14.70 -6.53
C GLY A 203 3.08 14.18 -5.11
N LYS A 204 2.28 13.22 -4.69
CA LYS A 204 2.48 12.47 -3.43
C LYS A 204 2.90 11.03 -3.71
N CYS A 205 2.77 10.17 -2.70
CA CYS A 205 3.31 8.82 -2.76
C CYS A 205 2.74 7.98 -3.90
N THR A 206 1.42 8.05 -4.17
CA THR A 206 0.83 7.33 -5.30
C THR A 206 1.35 7.87 -6.63
N ASP A 207 1.44 9.19 -6.80
CA ASP A 207 1.95 9.79 -8.04
C ASP A 207 3.40 9.38 -8.32
N ILE A 208 4.25 9.45 -7.29
CA ILE A 208 5.68 9.17 -7.42
C ILE A 208 5.93 7.66 -7.67
N ASN A 209 5.28 6.79 -6.89
CA ASN A 209 5.45 5.35 -7.04
C ASN A 209 4.80 4.82 -8.33
N SER A 210 3.68 5.41 -8.79
CA SER A 210 3.07 5.05 -10.08
C SER A 210 3.98 5.39 -11.25
N VAL A 211 4.69 6.51 -11.20
CA VAL A 211 5.68 6.85 -12.26
C VAL A 211 6.77 5.78 -12.30
N PHE A 212 7.32 5.35 -11.16
CA PHE A 212 8.27 4.23 -11.12
C PHE A 212 7.67 2.96 -11.74
N VAL A 213 6.46 2.57 -11.32
CA VAL A 213 5.79 1.37 -11.81
C VAL A 213 5.53 1.44 -13.32
N GLY A 214 4.99 2.56 -13.81
CA GLY A 214 4.69 2.74 -15.24
C GLY A 214 5.95 2.67 -16.10
N LEU A 215 7.04 3.32 -15.68
CA LEU A 215 8.31 3.28 -16.37
C LEU A 215 8.90 1.87 -16.42
N CYS A 216 8.87 1.12 -15.30
CA CYS A 216 9.31 -0.27 -15.26
C CYS A 216 8.49 -1.17 -16.19
N ARG A 217 7.15 -1.12 -16.10
CA ARG A 217 6.26 -1.91 -16.96
C ARG A 217 6.50 -1.64 -18.44
N SER A 218 6.71 -0.38 -18.81
CA SER A 218 6.90 0.04 -20.19
C SER A 218 8.16 -0.53 -20.85
N VAL A 219 9.15 -0.95 -20.06
CA VAL A 219 10.40 -1.60 -20.54
C VAL A 219 10.46 -3.09 -20.22
N GLY A 220 9.31 -3.69 -19.86
CA GLY A 220 9.17 -5.14 -19.67
C GLY A 220 9.51 -5.67 -18.28
N ILE A 221 9.64 -4.80 -17.28
CA ILE A 221 9.88 -5.17 -15.88
C ILE A 221 8.54 -5.18 -15.15
N PRO A 222 8.02 -6.34 -14.68
CA PRO A 222 6.79 -6.37 -13.90
C PRO A 222 6.96 -5.53 -12.63
N ALA A 223 6.02 -4.64 -12.38
CA ALA A 223 6.06 -3.76 -11.21
C ALA A 223 4.65 -3.44 -10.71
N ARG A 224 4.52 -3.18 -9.40
CA ARG A 224 3.24 -2.90 -8.77
C ARG A 224 3.38 -1.94 -7.60
N GLU A 225 2.31 -1.22 -7.29
CA GLU A 225 2.19 -0.51 -6.01
C GLU A 225 1.53 -1.40 -4.98
N ILE A 226 1.80 -1.08 -3.71
CA ILE A 226 1.10 -1.64 -2.57
C ILE A 226 0.55 -0.48 -1.77
N PHE A 227 -0.77 -0.43 -1.66
CA PHE A 227 -1.46 0.56 -0.84
C PHE A 227 -1.49 0.10 0.61
N GLY A 228 -1.26 1.00 1.54
CA GLY A 228 -1.16 0.66 2.95
C GLY A 228 -1.11 1.87 3.87
N ILE A 229 -0.66 1.67 5.09
CA ILE A 229 -0.64 2.70 6.13
C ILE A 229 0.60 2.58 7.02
N ARG A 230 1.14 3.72 7.46
CA ARG A 230 2.22 3.77 8.45
C ARG A 230 1.66 3.42 9.82
N VAL A 231 2.40 2.63 10.60
CA VAL A 231 1.95 2.13 11.90
C VAL A 231 2.91 2.44 13.05
N GLY A 232 4.10 2.95 12.77
CA GLY A 232 5.09 3.16 13.83
C GLY A 232 6.16 4.17 13.49
N GLN A 233 7.10 4.35 14.42
CA GLN A 233 8.26 5.23 14.29
C GLN A 233 9.24 4.68 13.28
N SER A 234 9.71 5.51 12.36
CA SER A 234 10.84 5.19 11.48
C SER A 234 12.17 5.57 12.15
N ARG A 235 13.19 4.74 11.92
CA ARG A 235 14.56 5.03 12.36
C ARG A 235 15.27 6.07 11.50
N PHE A 236 14.75 6.35 10.30
CA PHE A 236 15.36 7.28 9.36
C PHE A 236 14.85 8.70 9.53
N SER A 237 13.53 8.87 9.66
CA SER A 237 12.90 10.18 9.71
C SER A 237 11.44 10.09 10.20
N ASP A 238 11.00 11.09 10.96
CA ASP A 238 9.59 11.25 11.33
C ASP A 238 8.69 11.42 10.11
N GLN A 239 9.27 11.83 8.97
CA GLN A 239 8.54 11.89 7.70
C GLN A 239 8.13 10.52 7.19
N MET A 240 8.89 9.47 7.50
CA MET A 240 8.62 8.09 7.10
C MET A 240 7.73 7.35 8.10
N GLY A 241 7.54 7.89 9.29
CA GLY A 241 6.68 7.37 10.35
C GLY A 241 7.06 7.98 11.69
N SER A 242 6.06 8.42 12.47
CA SER A 242 6.29 9.00 13.80
C SER A 242 5.36 8.40 14.83
N ALA A 243 5.89 8.21 16.03
CA ALA A 243 5.17 7.75 17.20
C ALA A 243 5.68 8.49 18.45
N LYS A 244 4.85 8.60 19.46
CA LYS A 244 5.25 9.08 20.77
C LYS A 244 4.99 7.98 21.80
N ASP A 245 6.01 7.57 22.52
CA ASP A 245 5.92 6.50 23.52
C ASP A 245 5.32 5.20 22.95
N GLY A 246 5.66 4.87 21.70
CA GLY A 246 5.15 3.72 20.98
C GLY A 246 3.75 3.90 20.37
N VAL A 247 3.09 5.05 20.59
CA VAL A 247 1.73 5.32 20.06
C VAL A 247 1.80 6.25 18.86
N ALA A 248 1.25 5.82 17.74
CA ALA A 248 1.13 6.59 16.51
C ALA A 248 -0.33 6.90 16.19
N LYS A 249 -0.65 8.18 15.95
CA LYS A 249 -1.92 8.62 15.37
C LYS A 249 -1.81 8.54 13.86
N ILE A 250 -2.51 7.59 13.25
CA ILE A 250 -2.28 7.19 11.86
C ILE A 250 -3.46 7.45 10.92
N SER A 251 -4.46 8.24 11.34
CA SER A 251 -5.63 8.60 10.48
C SER A 251 -5.21 9.28 9.17
N GLY A 252 -4.08 9.96 9.14
CA GLY A 252 -3.45 10.52 7.92
C GLY A 252 -2.19 9.77 7.48
N GLY A 253 -2.01 8.54 7.94
CA GLY A 253 -0.83 7.71 7.73
C GLY A 253 -0.81 6.90 6.43
N GLN A 254 -1.82 7.04 5.57
CA GLN A 254 -1.88 6.31 4.30
C GLN A 254 -0.63 6.58 3.46
N HIS A 255 -0.09 5.51 2.93
CA HIS A 255 1.12 5.54 2.11
C HIS A 255 1.17 4.31 1.20
N CYS A 256 1.47 4.51 -0.06
CA CYS A 256 1.78 3.40 -0.95
C CYS A 256 3.29 3.25 -1.11
N ARG A 257 3.72 2.03 -1.39
CA ARG A 257 5.07 1.65 -1.76
C ARG A 257 5.06 0.94 -3.10
N ALA A 258 6.21 0.62 -3.65
CA ALA A 258 6.30 -0.07 -4.92
C ALA A 258 7.24 -1.28 -4.86
N GLU A 259 7.01 -2.22 -5.75
CA GLU A 259 7.88 -3.37 -5.98
C GLU A 259 8.10 -3.55 -7.48
N PHE A 260 9.26 -4.08 -7.85
CA PHE A 260 9.47 -4.66 -9.17
C PHE A 260 9.89 -6.12 -9.06
N TYR A 261 9.56 -6.91 -10.06
CA TYR A 261 9.95 -8.32 -10.08
C TYR A 261 11.28 -8.48 -10.80
N LEU A 262 12.20 -9.14 -10.12
CA LEU A 262 13.49 -9.50 -10.68
C LEU A 262 13.54 -11.02 -10.89
N LYS A 263 13.68 -11.45 -12.13
CA LYS A 263 13.84 -12.84 -12.48
C LYS A 263 15.07 -13.43 -11.79
N GLY A 264 14.93 -14.61 -11.18
CA GLY A 264 15.96 -15.25 -10.38
C GLY A 264 16.04 -14.76 -8.92
N TYR A 265 15.13 -13.87 -8.51
CA TYR A 265 15.05 -13.41 -7.12
C TYR A 265 13.61 -13.26 -6.60
N GLY A 266 12.71 -12.64 -7.37
CA GLY A 266 11.34 -12.34 -6.97
C GLY A 266 11.05 -10.84 -6.85
N TRP A 267 10.12 -10.49 -5.96
CA TRP A 267 9.69 -9.11 -5.76
C TRP A 267 10.68 -8.31 -4.90
N ILE A 268 11.24 -7.25 -5.50
CA ILE A 268 12.20 -6.33 -4.88
C ILE A 268 11.45 -5.10 -4.38
N PRO A 269 11.51 -4.77 -3.08
CA PRO A 269 10.86 -3.60 -2.52
C PRO A 269 11.58 -2.31 -2.88
N VAL A 270 10.81 -1.25 -3.19
CA VAL A 270 11.36 0.11 -3.40
C VAL A 270 10.40 1.17 -2.88
N ASP A 271 10.92 2.35 -2.56
CA ASP A 271 10.11 3.50 -2.16
C ASP A 271 10.76 4.85 -2.52
N PRO A 272 10.73 5.27 -3.79
CA PRO A 272 11.24 6.58 -4.19
C PRO A 272 10.44 7.74 -3.58
N ALA A 273 9.16 7.51 -3.18
CA ALA A 273 8.33 8.54 -2.59
C ALA A 273 8.76 8.91 -1.16
N ASP A 274 9.30 7.97 -0.39
CA ASP A 274 9.84 8.28 0.93
C ASP A 274 11.11 9.11 0.84
N VAL A 275 11.96 8.87 -0.15
CA VAL A 275 13.14 9.71 -0.42
C VAL A 275 12.73 11.17 -0.65
N THR A 276 11.74 11.40 -1.53
CA THR A 276 11.25 12.75 -1.82
C THR A 276 10.58 13.40 -0.61
N LYS A 277 9.88 12.61 0.21
CA LYS A 277 9.20 13.10 1.40
C LYS A 277 10.18 13.56 2.48
N VAL A 278 11.24 12.80 2.73
CA VAL A 278 12.31 13.19 3.68
C VAL A 278 13.02 14.44 3.16
N ARG A 279 13.39 14.45 1.88
CA ARG A 279 14.06 15.59 1.26
C ARG A 279 13.27 16.89 1.42
N LEU A 280 11.99 16.90 1.09
CA LEU A 280 11.14 18.07 1.25
C LEU A 280 10.93 18.42 2.73
N GLY A 281 10.57 17.45 3.56
CA GLY A 281 10.20 17.67 4.96
C GLY A 281 11.34 18.18 5.82
N GLU A 282 12.57 17.77 5.51
CA GLU A 282 13.78 18.19 6.20
C GLU A 282 14.57 19.27 5.45
N LYS A 283 14.05 19.74 4.30
CA LYS A 283 14.66 20.79 3.45
C LYS A 283 16.09 20.44 2.99
N LEU A 284 16.31 19.18 2.64
CA LEU A 284 17.57 18.63 2.19
C LEU A 284 17.63 18.60 0.65
N THR A 285 18.83 18.40 0.12
CA THR A 285 19.12 18.21 -1.32
C THR A 285 19.36 16.74 -1.64
N ASN A 286 19.48 16.39 -2.91
CA ASN A 286 19.79 15.03 -3.36
C ASN A 286 21.17 14.52 -2.89
N ASP A 287 22.10 15.44 -2.62
CA ASP A 287 23.50 15.15 -2.30
C ASP A 287 23.76 15.12 -0.79
N ASP A 288 22.78 15.49 0.04
CA ASP A 288 22.90 15.36 1.48
C ASP A 288 23.08 13.90 1.89
N ALA A 289 24.03 13.62 2.76
CA ALA A 289 24.38 12.26 3.17
C ALA A 289 23.18 11.47 3.70
N LYS A 290 22.25 12.13 4.39
CA LYS A 290 21.00 11.50 4.86
C LYS A 290 20.11 11.07 3.69
N ILE A 291 19.96 11.91 2.66
CA ILE A 291 19.13 11.58 1.49
C ILE A 291 19.78 10.47 0.67
N VAL A 292 21.10 10.48 0.54
CA VAL A 292 21.84 9.38 -0.11
C VAL A 292 21.58 8.08 0.65
N ALA A 293 21.71 8.06 1.98
CA ALA A 293 21.48 6.87 2.79
C ALA A 293 20.03 6.36 2.71
N VAL A 294 19.04 7.26 2.77
CA VAL A 294 17.62 6.89 2.63
C VAL A 294 17.32 6.35 1.23
N ARG A 295 17.87 6.98 0.20
CA ARG A 295 17.71 6.54 -1.20
C ARG A 295 18.34 5.16 -1.43
N ASP A 296 19.53 4.92 -0.92
CA ASP A 296 20.20 3.64 -1.06
C ASP A 296 19.45 2.54 -0.28
N TYR A 297 18.95 2.86 0.91
CA TYR A 297 18.14 1.92 1.69
C TYR A 297 16.81 1.61 0.99
N CYS A 298 16.07 2.60 0.53
CA CYS A 298 14.76 2.42 -0.10
C CYS A 298 14.80 1.76 -1.49
N PHE A 299 15.97 1.35 -1.97
CA PHE A 299 16.13 0.46 -3.12
C PHE A 299 16.52 -0.94 -2.64
N GLY A 300 15.56 -1.83 -2.60
CA GLY A 300 15.76 -3.20 -2.14
C GLY A 300 15.32 -3.45 -0.70
N ASN A 301 14.93 -2.41 0.06
CA ASN A 301 14.56 -2.61 1.45
C ASN A 301 13.32 -1.81 1.83
N TRP A 302 12.55 -2.37 2.79
CA TRP A 302 11.47 -1.67 3.47
C TRP A 302 11.62 -1.78 4.97
N GLU A 303 11.72 -0.65 5.65
CA GLU A 303 11.48 -0.57 7.08
C GLU A 303 10.00 -0.82 7.35
N MET A 304 9.70 -1.81 8.19
CA MET A 304 8.32 -2.26 8.41
C MET A 304 7.64 -1.53 9.57
N CYS A 305 7.75 -0.21 9.61
CA CYS A 305 6.85 0.70 10.34
C CYS A 305 5.56 1.02 9.55
N TRP A 306 5.21 0.16 8.62
CA TRP A 306 4.13 0.28 7.66
C TRP A 306 3.52 -1.11 7.39
N ILE A 307 2.23 -1.16 7.08
CA ILE A 307 1.52 -2.37 6.67
C ILE A 307 0.84 -2.17 5.32
N GLY A 308 0.90 -3.17 4.45
CA GLY A 308 0.27 -3.19 3.14
C GLY A 308 -1.12 -3.82 3.18
N PHE A 309 -2.05 -3.25 2.39
CA PHE A 309 -3.42 -3.73 2.28
C PHE A 309 -3.69 -4.49 0.97
N ASN A 310 -3.26 -3.95 -0.16
CA ASN A 310 -3.53 -4.56 -1.46
C ASN A 310 -2.66 -3.96 -2.57
N TYR A 311 -2.70 -4.64 -3.74
CA TYR A 311 -2.04 -4.23 -4.98
C TYR A 311 -3.04 -3.69 -6.03
N GLY A 312 -4.29 -3.41 -5.61
CA GLY A 312 -5.39 -3.20 -6.53
C GLY A 312 -5.34 -1.87 -7.27
N ARG A 313 -5.54 -1.97 -8.59
CA ARG A 313 -5.85 -0.85 -9.49
C ARG A 313 -7.05 -1.22 -10.35
N ASP A 314 -7.92 -0.26 -10.66
CA ASP A 314 -9.10 -0.44 -11.53
C ASP A 314 -9.97 -1.63 -11.13
N PHE A 315 -10.27 -1.77 -9.84
CA PHE A 315 -11.03 -2.92 -9.35
C PHE A 315 -12.38 -2.51 -8.78
N ILE A 316 -13.26 -3.50 -8.65
CA ILE A 316 -14.62 -3.34 -8.14
C ILE A 316 -14.71 -4.00 -6.77
N LEU A 317 -15.03 -3.21 -5.75
CA LEU A 317 -15.35 -3.72 -4.41
C LEU A 317 -16.59 -4.63 -4.43
N LYS A 318 -16.69 -5.51 -3.45
CA LYS A 318 -17.86 -6.39 -3.28
C LYS A 318 -18.42 -6.24 -1.86
N PRO A 319 -19.76 -6.02 -1.72
CA PRO A 319 -20.72 -5.74 -2.80
C PRO A 319 -20.33 -4.55 -3.64
N THR A 320 -20.83 -4.48 -4.88
CA THR A 320 -20.49 -3.40 -5.81
C THR A 320 -20.96 -2.05 -5.26
N PRO A 321 -20.07 -1.07 -5.10
CA PRO A 321 -20.45 0.30 -4.77
C PRO A 321 -21.12 1.02 -5.97
N GLU A 322 -21.71 2.19 -5.73
CA GLU A 322 -22.30 3.00 -6.80
C GLU A 322 -21.23 3.56 -7.74
N GLN A 323 -20.04 3.88 -7.23
CA GLN A 323 -18.92 4.34 -8.04
C GLN A 323 -17.92 3.23 -8.28
N THR A 324 -17.75 2.86 -9.54
CA THR A 324 -16.85 1.79 -9.98
C THR A 324 -16.22 2.12 -11.34
N PRO A 325 -15.02 1.60 -11.62
CA PRO A 325 -14.06 0.94 -10.74
C PRO A 325 -13.33 1.93 -9.82
N LEU A 326 -12.77 1.45 -8.70
CA LEU A 326 -11.88 2.25 -7.88
C LEU A 326 -10.47 2.27 -8.49
N ASN A 327 -9.90 3.46 -8.58
CA ASN A 327 -8.50 3.60 -9.01
C ASN A 327 -7.54 2.90 -8.05
N ASN A 328 -7.74 3.06 -6.72
CA ASN A 328 -6.97 2.40 -5.69
C ASN A 328 -7.80 2.24 -4.41
N PHE A 329 -7.35 1.38 -3.47
CA PHE A 329 -8.05 1.15 -2.22
C PHE A 329 -7.07 1.21 -1.04
N GLY A 330 -6.52 2.39 -0.80
CA GLY A 330 -5.64 2.68 0.35
C GLY A 330 -6.35 3.41 1.49
N TYR A 331 -7.62 3.79 1.32
CA TYR A 331 -8.46 4.53 2.25
C TYR A 331 -9.74 3.73 2.55
N PRO A 332 -10.40 3.97 3.70
CA PRO A 332 -11.77 3.50 3.86
C PRO A 332 -12.65 4.10 2.76
N TYR A 333 -13.62 3.35 2.28
CA TYR A 333 -14.60 3.82 1.30
C TYR A 333 -16.00 3.66 1.89
N ALA A 334 -16.85 4.64 1.74
CA ALA A 334 -18.24 4.54 2.20
C ALA A 334 -19.19 5.32 1.31
N GLU A 335 -20.44 4.87 1.32
CA GLU A 335 -21.58 5.50 0.66
C GLU A 335 -22.71 5.69 1.66
N VAL A 336 -23.35 6.85 1.59
CA VAL A 336 -24.58 7.18 2.32
C VAL A 336 -25.64 7.60 1.31
N ASP A 337 -26.79 6.92 1.26
CA ASP A 337 -27.81 7.07 0.23
C ASP A 337 -27.22 7.06 -1.20
N GLY A 338 -26.28 6.14 -1.45
CA GLY A 338 -25.58 6.03 -2.74
C GLY A 338 -24.51 7.11 -3.03
N ASN A 339 -24.31 8.06 -2.12
CA ASN A 339 -23.31 9.12 -2.30
C ASN A 339 -22.00 8.78 -1.61
N THR A 340 -20.89 8.81 -2.35
CA THR A 340 -19.56 8.57 -1.81
C THR A 340 -19.17 9.62 -0.76
N GLN A 341 -18.65 9.16 0.36
CA GLN A 341 -18.13 10.02 1.41
C GLN A 341 -16.70 10.49 1.08
N ASN A 342 -16.32 11.66 1.60
CA ASN A 342 -14.97 12.21 1.38
C ASN A 342 -13.93 11.46 2.22
N TYR A 343 -13.45 10.33 1.73
CA TYR A 343 -12.48 9.46 2.42
C TYR A 343 -11.07 10.08 2.57
N TYR A 344 -10.77 11.18 1.90
CA TYR A 344 -9.53 11.91 2.11
C TYR A 344 -9.57 12.83 3.34
N SER A 345 -10.75 13.08 3.90
CA SER A 345 -10.94 13.90 5.08
C SER A 345 -11.37 13.04 6.29
N PRO A 346 -10.45 12.67 7.19
CA PRO A 346 -10.81 11.89 8.38
C PRO A 346 -11.89 12.57 9.26
N LYS A 347 -11.99 13.90 9.21
CA LYS A 347 -13.00 14.64 9.98
C LYS A 347 -14.40 14.54 9.34
N GLU A 348 -14.50 14.65 8.02
CA GLU A 348 -15.76 14.58 7.29
C GLU A 348 -16.29 13.15 7.23
N PHE A 349 -15.40 12.19 6.99
CA PHE A 349 -15.74 10.76 6.98
C PHE A 349 -15.82 10.16 8.39
N SER A 350 -15.29 10.87 9.40
CA SER A 350 -15.24 10.45 10.81
C SER A 350 -14.59 9.10 11.03
N TYR A 351 -13.32 9.00 10.69
CA TYR A 351 -12.49 7.87 11.09
C TYR A 351 -11.28 8.31 11.91
N ASP A 352 -10.92 7.49 12.88
CA ASP A 352 -9.74 7.70 13.75
C ASP A 352 -8.94 6.41 13.89
N TYR A 353 -7.68 6.47 13.50
CA TYR A 353 -6.77 5.34 13.46
C TYR A 353 -5.60 5.55 14.40
N VAL A 354 -5.37 4.56 15.24
CA VAL A 354 -4.26 4.55 16.20
C VAL A 354 -3.54 3.22 16.13
N SER A 355 -2.23 3.28 16.17
CA SER A 355 -1.37 2.10 16.30
C SER A 355 -0.52 2.23 17.56
N THR A 356 -0.33 1.13 18.27
CA THR A 356 0.55 1.03 19.43
C THR A 356 1.58 -0.07 19.18
N GLU A 357 2.85 0.27 19.22
CA GLU A 357 3.92 -0.72 19.12
C GLU A 357 4.02 -1.51 20.42
N LEU A 358 3.98 -2.82 20.32
CA LEU A 358 4.08 -3.74 21.45
C LEU A 358 5.56 -4.10 21.69
N LYS A 359 5.95 -4.12 22.96
CA LYS A 359 7.30 -4.49 23.40
C LYS A 359 7.47 -5.99 23.42
#